data_16da7183c7c7c1951acb8530c24a5340
#
_entry.id   16da7183c7c7c1951acb8530c24a5340
#
_cell.length_a   1.000
_cell.length_b   1.000
_cell.length_c   1.000
_cell.angle_alpha   90.00
_cell.angle_beta   90.00
_cell.angle_gamma   90.00
#
_symmetry.space_group_name_H-M   'P 1'
#
loop_
_entity.id
_entity.type
_entity.pdbx_description
1 polymer ?
#
loop_
_entity_poly.entity_id
_entity_poly.type
_entity_poly.pdbx_seq_one_letter_code
_entity_poly.pdbx_strand_id
1 'polypeptide(L)'
;MKNYTPDICLASPLHDPEARLAKAIRTYGKNLKTIYMGAVVVRTTKNTHPDTLKALTSANILFSKQTTKGNYVAMGKTYKEAITMGLKLKTRHIHVCDFDRILHWVKVFPNELKDIVEILPSNTGLTFIGRSKRAFETHPKTQKQTEEIVNILATEVAGIDVDIMSGSFAMDSQSAKIILKK
;
A
#
# COMPACT_ATOMS: atom_id res chain seq x y z
N MET A 1 -17.67 15.84 20.54
CA MET A 1 -17.23 15.44 19.18
C MET A 1 -17.32 13.93 19.12
N LYS A 2 -18.10 13.36 18.18
CA LYS A 2 -18.06 11.90 17.95
C LYS A 2 -16.65 11.55 17.46
N ASN A 3 -15.93 10.70 18.19
CA ASN A 3 -14.66 10.15 17.73
C ASN A 3 -14.95 9.28 16.49
N TYR A 4 -14.82 9.88 15.33
CA TYR A 4 -14.98 9.15 14.07
C TYR A 4 -13.72 8.32 13.85
N THR A 5 -13.87 7.01 13.97
CA THR A 5 -12.80 6.07 13.65
C THR A 5 -12.84 5.79 12.16
N PRO A 6 -11.75 5.97 11.41
CA PRO A 6 -11.75 5.64 9.99
C PRO A 6 -12.06 4.16 9.76
N ASP A 7 -12.87 3.86 8.76
CA ASP A 7 -13.27 2.49 8.44
C ASP A 7 -12.15 1.66 7.81
N ILE A 8 -11.19 2.32 7.19
CA ILE A 8 -10.06 1.69 6.50
C ILE A 8 -8.75 2.42 6.81
N CYS A 9 -7.66 1.68 6.97
CA CYS A 9 -6.33 2.24 7.05
C CYS A 9 -5.49 1.81 5.84
N LEU A 10 -4.49 2.62 5.49
CA LEU A 10 -3.40 2.23 4.60
C LEU A 10 -2.29 1.59 5.43
N ALA A 11 -1.88 0.39 5.07
CA ALA A 11 -0.71 -0.31 5.60
C ALA A 11 0.29 -0.57 4.47
N SER A 12 1.43 0.10 4.46
CA SER A 12 2.29 0.15 3.29
C SER A 12 3.72 -0.30 3.61
N PRO A 13 4.27 -1.26 2.85
CA PRO A 13 5.70 -1.55 2.87
C PRO A 13 6.46 -0.47 2.10
N LEU A 14 7.68 -0.14 2.54
CA LEU A 14 8.55 0.85 1.90
C LEU A 14 10.01 0.40 1.89
N HIS A 15 10.61 0.38 0.70
CA HIS A 15 12.05 0.22 0.49
C HIS A 15 12.55 1.37 -0.40
N ASP A 16 13.33 2.29 0.19
CA ASP A 16 13.85 3.46 -0.53
C ASP A 16 15.27 3.79 -0.04
N PRO A 17 16.28 3.04 -0.50
CA PRO A 17 17.67 3.22 -0.05
C PRO A 17 18.34 4.48 -0.62
N GLU A 18 17.79 5.08 -1.68
CA GLU A 18 18.37 6.20 -2.42
C GLU A 18 17.57 7.51 -2.26
N ALA A 19 16.60 7.56 -1.33
CA ALA A 19 15.73 8.71 -1.08
C ALA A 19 14.91 9.19 -2.29
N ARG A 20 14.64 8.31 -3.26
CA ARG A 20 13.88 8.65 -4.49
C ARG A 20 12.46 9.14 -4.18
N LEU A 21 11.88 8.64 -3.08
CA LEU A 21 10.51 8.96 -2.67
C LEU A 21 10.41 10.17 -1.74
N ALA A 22 11.51 10.65 -1.17
CA ALA A 22 11.49 11.70 -0.16
C ALA A 22 10.76 12.98 -0.61
N LYS A 23 10.99 13.43 -1.86
CA LYS A 23 10.29 14.60 -2.44
C LYS A 23 8.80 14.35 -2.58
N ALA A 24 8.40 13.20 -3.11
CA ALA A 24 6.99 12.84 -3.31
C ALA A 24 6.24 12.74 -1.96
N ILE A 25 6.88 12.18 -0.93
CA ILE A 25 6.32 12.10 0.42
C ILE A 25 6.05 13.50 0.99
N ARG A 26 7.01 14.42 0.89
CA ARG A 26 6.82 15.81 1.35
C ARG A 26 5.66 16.51 0.64
N THR A 27 5.51 16.25 -0.67
CA THR A 27 4.49 16.90 -1.50
C THR A 27 3.10 16.29 -1.29
N TYR A 28 3.00 14.97 -1.30
CA TYR A 28 1.71 14.26 -1.37
C TYR A 28 1.31 13.52 -0.08
N GLY A 29 2.21 13.40 0.89
CA GLY A 29 1.95 12.65 2.13
C GLY A 29 0.78 13.19 2.95
N LYS A 30 0.57 14.51 2.95
CA LYS A 30 -0.59 15.13 3.62
C LYS A 30 -1.90 14.77 2.92
N ASN A 31 -1.91 14.80 1.57
CA ASN A 31 -3.09 14.41 0.79
C ASN A 31 -3.45 12.95 1.03
N LEU A 32 -2.44 12.07 1.02
CA LEU A 32 -2.62 10.65 1.35
C LEU A 32 -3.26 10.47 2.73
N LYS A 33 -2.78 11.18 3.75
CA LYS A 33 -3.39 11.16 5.09
C LYS A 33 -4.82 11.66 5.10
N THR A 34 -5.14 12.67 4.32
CA THR A 34 -6.52 13.19 4.23
C THR A 34 -7.46 12.12 3.68
N ILE A 35 -7.06 11.41 2.60
CA ILE A 35 -7.87 10.36 1.98
C ILE A 35 -8.16 9.22 2.97
N TYR A 36 -7.18 8.81 3.77
CA TYR A 36 -7.34 7.75 4.79
C TYR A 36 -7.70 8.30 6.19
N MET A 37 -8.13 9.54 6.29
CA MET A 37 -8.55 10.18 7.56
C MET A 37 -7.50 10.06 8.67
N GLY A 38 -6.22 10.13 8.32
CA GLY A 38 -5.10 10.00 9.23
C GLY A 38 -4.61 8.57 9.48
N ALA A 39 -5.35 7.54 9.06
CA ALA A 39 -5.04 6.13 9.30
C ALA A 39 -4.03 5.59 8.25
N VAL A 40 -2.80 6.07 8.29
CA VAL A 40 -1.70 5.64 7.41
C VAL A 40 -0.53 5.15 8.25
N VAL A 41 -0.10 3.90 7.99
CA VAL A 41 1.09 3.30 8.62
C VAL A 41 2.04 2.77 7.56
N VAL A 42 3.34 2.98 7.78
CA VAL A 42 4.38 2.56 6.84
C VAL A 42 5.42 1.70 7.56
N ARG A 43 5.66 0.51 7.02
CA ARG A 43 6.75 -0.35 7.46
C ARG A 43 7.95 -0.18 6.54
N THR A 44 9.02 0.42 7.04
CA THR A 44 10.22 0.68 6.24
C THR A 44 11.24 -0.44 6.43
N THR A 45 12.01 -0.73 5.37
CA THR A 45 13.16 -1.63 5.47
C THR A 45 14.33 -0.98 6.21
N LYS A 46 15.28 -1.79 6.69
CA LYS A 46 16.49 -1.32 7.38
C LYS A 46 17.28 -0.31 6.55
N ASN A 47 17.31 -0.51 5.23
CA ASN A 47 18.12 0.29 4.31
C ASN A 47 17.41 1.54 3.79
N THR A 48 16.18 1.82 4.26
CA THR A 48 15.48 3.05 3.88
C THR A 48 16.29 4.28 4.29
N HIS A 49 16.50 5.18 3.33
CA HIS A 49 17.36 6.36 3.49
C HIS A 49 16.85 7.31 4.59
N PRO A 50 17.74 7.97 5.36
CA PRO A 50 17.35 8.90 6.42
C PRO A 50 16.44 10.05 5.95
N ASP A 51 16.64 10.57 4.73
CA ASP A 51 15.81 11.66 4.19
C ASP A 51 14.39 11.23 3.89
N THR A 52 14.20 9.96 3.50
CA THR A 52 12.86 9.36 3.36
C THR A 52 12.17 9.25 4.71
N LEU A 53 12.90 8.83 5.76
CA LEU A 53 12.36 8.78 7.12
C LEU A 53 11.99 10.18 7.63
N LYS A 54 12.85 11.20 7.40
CA LYS A 54 12.55 12.60 7.73
C LYS A 54 11.30 13.09 6.97
N ALA A 55 11.14 12.69 5.70
CA ALA A 55 9.96 13.06 4.90
C ALA A 55 8.67 12.45 5.46
N LEU A 56 8.69 11.18 5.91
CA LEU A 56 7.56 10.54 6.60
C LEU A 56 7.19 11.28 7.88
N THR A 57 8.21 11.64 8.70
CA THR A 57 7.99 12.46 9.91
C THR A 57 7.37 13.81 9.58
N SER A 58 7.89 14.53 8.58
CA SER A 58 7.36 15.84 8.16
C SER A 58 5.93 15.78 7.63
N ALA A 59 5.55 14.66 7.02
CA ALA A 59 4.16 14.39 6.58
C ALA A 59 3.27 13.89 7.73
N ASN A 60 3.83 13.73 8.94
CA ASN A 60 3.15 13.15 10.11
C ASN A 60 2.55 11.76 9.80
N ILE A 61 3.28 10.93 9.05
CA ILE A 61 2.92 9.54 8.74
C ILE A 61 3.58 8.63 9.78
N LEU A 62 2.78 7.78 10.42
CA LEU A 62 3.29 6.80 11.38
C LEU A 62 4.11 5.73 10.64
N PHE A 63 5.34 5.52 11.07
CA PHE A 63 6.17 4.48 10.49
C PHE A 63 6.98 3.72 11.55
N SER A 64 7.43 2.52 11.16
CA SER A 64 8.35 1.71 11.95
C SER A 64 9.41 1.12 11.04
N LYS A 65 10.68 1.14 11.50
CA LYS A 65 11.83 0.67 10.71
C LYS A 65 12.18 -0.78 11.06
N GLN A 66 12.44 -1.62 10.05
CA GLN A 66 12.98 -2.96 10.27
C GLN A 66 14.39 -2.92 10.83
N THR A 67 14.72 -3.90 11.67
CA THR A 67 16.08 -4.11 12.20
C THR A 67 16.90 -5.03 11.30
N THR A 68 16.28 -5.91 10.52
CA THR A 68 16.94 -6.85 9.59
C THR A 68 17.19 -6.22 8.22
N LYS A 69 18.29 -6.64 7.55
CA LYS A 69 18.58 -6.21 6.16
C LYS A 69 17.44 -6.64 5.23
N GLY A 70 17.06 -5.76 4.30
CA GLY A 70 16.09 -6.06 3.24
C GLY A 70 16.72 -6.99 2.19
N ASN A 71 16.06 -8.10 1.93
CA ASN A 71 16.21 -8.94 0.75
C ASN A 71 14.81 -9.42 0.34
N TYR A 72 14.66 -10.21 -0.71
CA TYR A 72 13.34 -10.71 -1.14
C TYR A 72 12.56 -11.44 -0.04
N VAL A 73 13.24 -12.20 0.83
CA VAL A 73 12.63 -12.83 2.01
C VAL A 73 12.12 -11.79 3.01
N ALA A 74 12.85 -10.68 3.15
CA ALA A 74 12.46 -9.59 4.04
C ALA A 74 11.24 -8.78 3.53
N MET A 75 10.97 -8.74 2.22
CA MET A 75 9.79 -8.05 1.68
C MET A 75 8.48 -8.68 2.17
N GLY A 76 8.31 -9.99 2.05
CA GLY A 76 7.13 -10.67 2.61
C GLY A 76 6.93 -10.41 4.10
N LYS A 77 8.02 -10.38 4.88
CA LYS A 77 7.99 -9.98 6.29
C LYS A 77 7.55 -8.53 6.45
N THR A 78 8.01 -7.63 5.58
CA THR A 78 7.64 -6.20 5.62
C THR A 78 6.15 -6.02 5.41
N TYR A 79 5.53 -6.77 4.48
CA TYR A 79 4.08 -6.79 4.28
C TYR A 79 3.34 -7.27 5.54
N LYS A 80 3.73 -8.41 6.11
CA LYS A 80 3.11 -8.93 7.35
C LYS A 80 3.22 -7.93 8.50
N GLU A 81 4.36 -7.28 8.65
CA GLU A 81 4.58 -6.28 9.68
C GLU A 81 3.77 -5.00 9.43
N ALA A 82 3.60 -4.55 8.16
CA ALA A 82 2.74 -3.43 7.81
C ALA A 82 1.27 -3.74 8.15
N ILE A 83 0.76 -4.94 7.78
CA ILE A 83 -0.59 -5.40 8.12
C ILE A 83 -0.77 -5.42 9.64
N THR A 84 0.22 -5.93 10.39
CA THR A 84 0.20 -5.95 11.86
C THR A 84 0.11 -4.52 12.44
N MET A 85 0.80 -3.55 11.86
CA MET A 85 0.68 -2.15 12.26
C MET A 85 -0.71 -1.59 11.93
N GLY A 86 -1.27 -1.92 10.77
CA GLY A 86 -2.63 -1.54 10.38
C GLY A 86 -3.69 -2.04 11.36
N LEU A 87 -3.60 -3.31 11.77
CA LEU A 87 -4.52 -3.89 12.77
C LEU A 87 -4.51 -3.14 14.12
N LYS A 88 -3.37 -2.55 14.51
CA LYS A 88 -3.27 -1.76 15.75
C LYS A 88 -4.07 -0.44 15.70
N LEU A 89 -4.40 0.05 14.51
CA LEU A 89 -5.25 1.24 14.34
C LEU A 89 -6.73 0.94 14.59
N LYS A 90 -7.11 -0.34 14.72
CA LYS A 90 -8.48 -0.80 15.01
C LYS A 90 -9.51 -0.37 13.95
N THR A 91 -9.08 -0.15 12.72
CA THR A 91 -9.98 0.03 11.57
C THR A 91 -10.62 -1.31 11.18
N ARG A 92 -11.78 -1.26 10.54
CA ARG A 92 -12.47 -2.48 10.08
C ARG A 92 -11.76 -3.13 8.89
N HIS A 93 -11.12 -2.31 8.03
CA HIS A 93 -10.44 -2.74 6.82
C HIS A 93 -9.01 -2.23 6.76
N ILE A 94 -8.18 -2.94 6.02
CA ILE A 94 -6.79 -2.60 5.75
C ILE A 94 -6.60 -2.62 4.23
N HIS A 95 -6.21 -1.49 3.66
CA HIS A 95 -5.69 -1.40 2.30
C HIS A 95 -4.17 -1.57 2.38
N VAL A 96 -3.64 -2.57 1.69
CA VAL A 96 -2.21 -2.80 1.55
C VAL A 96 -1.80 -2.38 0.15
N CYS A 97 -0.83 -1.49 0.05
CA CYS A 97 -0.31 -1.03 -1.23
C CYS A 97 1.16 -0.65 -1.09
N ASP A 98 1.98 -0.97 -2.09
CA ASP A 98 3.38 -0.51 -2.15
C ASP A 98 3.44 1.02 -2.06
N PHE A 99 4.35 1.54 -1.23
CA PHE A 99 4.32 2.95 -0.89
C PHE A 99 4.65 3.88 -2.07
N ASP A 100 5.49 3.45 -2.98
CA ASP A 100 5.76 4.16 -4.24
C ASP A 100 4.54 4.20 -5.16
N ARG A 101 3.79 3.09 -5.24
CA ARG A 101 2.56 3.00 -6.04
C ARG A 101 1.45 3.87 -5.49
N ILE A 102 1.21 3.85 -4.18
CA ILE A 102 0.17 4.71 -3.58
C ILE A 102 0.52 6.19 -3.67
N LEU A 103 1.81 6.57 -3.55
CA LEU A 103 2.26 7.94 -3.79
C LEU A 103 2.07 8.36 -5.25
N HIS A 104 2.33 7.46 -6.20
CA HIS A 104 2.04 7.70 -7.62
C HIS A 104 0.54 7.90 -7.84
N TRP A 105 -0.30 7.05 -7.25
CA TRP A 105 -1.74 7.12 -7.39
C TRP A 105 -2.30 8.44 -6.85
N VAL A 106 -1.95 8.83 -5.62
CA VAL A 106 -2.40 10.11 -5.05
C VAL A 106 -1.88 11.33 -5.82
N LYS A 107 -0.72 11.23 -6.49
CA LYS A 107 -0.18 12.27 -7.35
C LYS A 107 -0.98 12.43 -8.64
N VAL A 108 -1.35 11.33 -9.30
CA VAL A 108 -1.87 11.35 -10.68
C VAL A 108 -3.39 11.28 -10.70
N PHE A 109 -4.00 10.48 -9.82
CA PHE A 109 -5.43 10.22 -9.77
C PHE A 109 -6.00 10.26 -8.35
N PRO A 110 -5.89 11.40 -7.63
CA PRO A 110 -6.27 11.48 -6.21
C PRO A 110 -7.76 11.21 -5.97
N ASN A 111 -8.64 11.63 -6.89
CA ASN A 111 -10.08 11.40 -6.76
C ASN A 111 -10.43 9.92 -6.95
N GLU A 112 -9.81 9.23 -7.91
CA GLU A 112 -9.99 7.80 -8.11
C GLU A 112 -9.55 7.01 -6.86
N LEU A 113 -8.42 7.37 -6.26
CA LEU A 113 -7.99 6.76 -5.00
C LEU A 113 -9.02 7.00 -3.87
N LYS A 114 -9.56 8.21 -3.79
CA LYS A 114 -10.58 8.55 -2.78
C LYS A 114 -11.85 7.70 -2.98
N ASP A 115 -12.35 7.60 -4.19
CA ASP A 115 -13.55 6.80 -4.53
C ASP A 115 -13.33 5.31 -4.18
N ILE A 116 -12.17 4.76 -4.49
CA ILE A 116 -11.82 3.38 -4.12
C ILE A 116 -11.77 3.21 -2.60
N VAL A 117 -11.14 4.11 -1.87
CA VAL A 117 -11.06 4.06 -0.39
C VAL A 117 -12.44 4.14 0.26
N GLU A 118 -13.40 4.85 -0.34
CA GLU A 118 -14.79 4.94 0.13
C GLU A 118 -15.57 3.62 -0.12
N ILE A 119 -15.28 2.91 -1.21
CA ILE A 119 -15.99 1.67 -1.60
C ILE A 119 -15.44 0.44 -0.88
N LEU A 120 -14.13 0.36 -0.66
CA LEU A 120 -13.47 -0.83 -0.10
C LEU A 120 -14.08 -1.35 1.21
N PRO A 121 -14.54 -0.52 2.16
CA PRO A 121 -15.15 -1.00 3.39
C PRO A 121 -16.50 -1.74 3.23
N SER A 122 -17.11 -1.70 2.04
CA SER A 122 -18.33 -2.47 1.74
C SER A 122 -18.04 -3.95 1.42
N ASN A 123 -16.78 -4.28 1.10
CA ASN A 123 -16.37 -5.64 0.75
C ASN A 123 -15.95 -6.44 1.98
N THR A 124 -16.17 -7.75 1.94
CA THR A 124 -15.69 -8.71 2.95
C THR A 124 -14.59 -9.60 2.35
N GLY A 125 -13.72 -10.13 3.20
CA GLY A 125 -12.65 -11.01 2.77
C GLY A 125 -11.46 -10.24 2.19
N LEU A 126 -10.85 -10.81 1.15
CA LEU A 126 -9.70 -10.25 0.42
C LEU A 126 -10.15 -9.74 -0.94
N THR A 127 -9.86 -8.49 -1.23
CA THR A 127 -10.15 -7.82 -2.50
C THR A 127 -8.86 -7.39 -3.17
N PHE A 128 -8.55 -7.90 -4.37
CA PHE A 128 -7.47 -7.37 -5.20
C PHE A 128 -7.92 -6.11 -5.93
N ILE A 129 -7.05 -5.11 -5.95
CA ILE A 129 -7.32 -3.82 -6.59
C ILE A 129 -6.43 -3.74 -7.83
N GLY A 130 -7.00 -4.11 -8.98
CA GLY A 130 -6.33 -4.03 -10.27
C GLY A 130 -6.18 -2.59 -10.76
N ARG A 131 -5.20 -2.36 -11.62
CA ARG A 131 -4.99 -1.07 -12.29
C ARG A 131 -5.91 -0.96 -13.51
N SER A 132 -6.51 0.20 -13.71
CA SER A 132 -7.10 0.51 -15.01
C SER A 132 -6.03 0.49 -16.11
N LYS A 133 -6.43 0.26 -17.38
CA LYS A 133 -5.51 0.32 -18.53
C LYS A 133 -4.71 1.64 -18.53
N ARG A 134 -5.38 2.76 -18.26
CA ARG A 134 -4.75 4.08 -18.15
C ARG A 134 -3.67 4.12 -17.06
N ALA A 135 -3.93 3.57 -15.88
CA ALA A 135 -2.95 3.53 -14.78
C ALA A 135 -1.77 2.61 -15.13
N PHE A 136 -2.03 1.45 -15.74
CA PHE A 136 -1.00 0.52 -16.19
C PHE A 136 -0.06 1.15 -17.21
N GLU A 137 -0.58 1.95 -18.14
CA GLU A 137 0.21 2.65 -19.17
C GLU A 137 1.17 3.71 -18.61
N THR A 138 1.00 4.17 -17.38
CA THR A 138 1.93 5.12 -16.73
C THR A 138 3.24 4.48 -16.26
N HIS A 139 3.34 3.14 -16.29
CA HIS A 139 4.53 2.41 -15.84
C HIS A 139 5.61 2.30 -16.92
N PRO A 140 6.90 2.13 -16.54
CA PRO A 140 7.98 1.89 -17.50
C PRO A 140 7.70 0.67 -18.39
N LYS A 141 8.12 0.74 -19.66
CA LYS A 141 7.87 -0.31 -20.67
C LYS A 141 8.36 -1.70 -20.20
N THR A 142 9.55 -1.78 -19.63
CA THR A 142 10.14 -3.03 -19.15
C THR A 142 9.31 -3.66 -18.03
N GLN A 143 8.80 -2.82 -17.12
CA GLN A 143 7.94 -3.28 -16.03
C GLN A 143 6.60 -3.80 -16.58
N LYS A 144 5.97 -3.07 -17.50
CA LYS A 144 4.71 -3.49 -18.13
C LYS A 144 4.82 -4.86 -18.78
N GLN A 145 5.86 -5.08 -19.58
CA GLN A 145 6.06 -6.37 -20.27
C GLN A 145 6.20 -7.54 -19.29
N THR A 146 6.93 -7.37 -18.20
CA THR A 146 7.10 -8.44 -17.19
C THR A 146 5.80 -8.69 -16.42
N GLU A 147 5.12 -7.62 -16.01
CA GLU A 147 3.89 -7.73 -15.22
C GLU A 147 2.73 -8.29 -16.03
N GLU A 148 2.64 -7.98 -17.33
CA GLU A 148 1.64 -8.51 -18.24
C GLU A 148 1.71 -10.04 -18.35
N ILE A 149 2.92 -10.61 -18.48
CA ILE A 149 3.12 -12.07 -18.51
C ILE A 149 2.62 -12.70 -17.20
N VAL A 150 2.98 -12.11 -16.06
CA VAL A 150 2.57 -12.63 -14.74
C VAL A 150 1.05 -12.55 -14.56
N ASN A 151 0.42 -11.46 -15.00
CA ASN A 151 -1.02 -11.29 -14.92
C ASN A 151 -1.76 -12.31 -15.81
N ILE A 152 -1.29 -12.58 -17.04
CA ILE A 152 -1.85 -13.62 -17.92
C ILE A 152 -1.81 -14.98 -17.21
N LEU A 153 -0.66 -15.38 -16.67
CA LEU A 153 -0.53 -16.65 -15.94
C LEU A 153 -1.44 -16.72 -14.72
N ALA A 154 -1.55 -15.63 -13.96
CA ALA A 154 -2.40 -15.55 -12.78
C ALA A 154 -3.90 -15.65 -13.16
N THR A 155 -4.32 -15.02 -14.26
CA THR A 155 -5.66 -15.09 -14.81
C THR A 155 -6.01 -16.52 -15.23
N GLU A 156 -5.12 -17.21 -15.92
CA GLU A 156 -5.30 -18.62 -16.31
C GLU A 156 -5.47 -19.54 -15.09
N VAL A 157 -4.65 -19.34 -14.05
CA VAL A 157 -4.72 -20.16 -12.82
C VAL A 157 -5.98 -19.84 -11.99
N ALA A 158 -6.36 -18.56 -11.92
CA ALA A 158 -7.50 -18.13 -11.11
C ALA A 158 -8.85 -18.33 -11.81
N GLY A 159 -8.87 -18.48 -13.14
CA GLY A 159 -10.09 -18.53 -13.96
C GLY A 159 -10.88 -17.20 -13.99
N ILE A 160 -10.28 -16.11 -13.55
CA ILE A 160 -10.84 -14.76 -13.56
C ILE A 160 -9.76 -13.76 -13.95
N ASP A 161 -10.13 -12.67 -14.62
CA ASP A 161 -9.20 -11.59 -14.96
C ASP A 161 -8.69 -10.90 -13.68
N VAL A 162 -7.36 -10.93 -13.47
CA VAL A 162 -6.74 -10.41 -12.25
C VAL A 162 -5.42 -9.70 -12.56
N ASP A 163 -5.27 -8.47 -12.04
CA ASP A 163 -3.99 -7.75 -12.02
C ASP A 163 -3.28 -7.99 -10.68
N ILE A 164 -2.69 -9.19 -10.53
CA ILE A 164 -1.98 -9.58 -9.31
C ILE A 164 -0.73 -8.73 -9.08
N MET A 165 -0.16 -8.16 -10.15
CA MET A 165 1.03 -7.33 -10.10
C MET A 165 0.74 -5.86 -9.75
N SER A 166 -0.52 -5.51 -9.47
CA SER A 166 -0.88 -4.16 -9.03
C SER A 166 -0.17 -3.73 -7.74
N GLY A 167 0.24 -4.72 -6.89
CA GLY A 167 0.80 -4.44 -5.57
C GLY A 167 -0.20 -3.76 -4.63
N SER A 168 -1.51 -3.95 -4.88
CA SER A 168 -2.59 -3.30 -4.16
C SER A 168 -3.72 -4.28 -3.87
N PHE A 169 -4.08 -4.43 -2.59
CA PHE A 169 -5.19 -5.27 -2.15
C PHE A 169 -5.76 -4.77 -0.82
N ALA A 170 -7.01 -5.05 -0.56
CA ALA A 170 -7.66 -4.72 0.69
C ALA A 170 -8.25 -5.96 1.35
N MET A 171 -8.40 -5.91 2.66
CA MET A 171 -9.00 -6.99 3.44
C MET A 171 -9.69 -6.46 4.69
N ASP A 172 -10.71 -7.18 5.15
CA ASP A 172 -11.24 -6.94 6.48
C ASP A 172 -10.26 -7.38 7.58
N SER A 173 -10.45 -6.89 8.79
CA SER A 173 -9.54 -7.17 9.92
C SER A 173 -9.55 -8.65 10.35
N GLN A 174 -10.60 -9.42 10.04
CA GLN A 174 -10.65 -10.85 10.30
C GLN A 174 -9.77 -11.63 9.33
N SER A 175 -9.88 -11.34 8.03
CA SER A 175 -9.04 -11.90 6.97
C SER A 175 -7.56 -11.57 7.20
N ALA A 176 -7.25 -10.33 7.63
CA ALA A 176 -5.89 -9.95 8.00
C ALA A 176 -5.31 -10.82 9.11
N LYS A 177 -6.09 -11.11 10.15
CA LYS A 177 -5.66 -11.99 11.26
C LYS A 177 -5.42 -13.43 10.80
N ILE A 178 -6.20 -13.93 9.84
CA ILE A 178 -6.01 -15.27 9.27
C ILE A 178 -4.70 -15.34 8.48
N ILE A 179 -4.45 -14.35 7.61
CA ILE A 179 -3.23 -14.28 6.79
C ILE A 179 -1.96 -14.22 7.66
N LEU A 180 -2.00 -13.49 8.76
CA LEU A 180 -0.85 -13.36 9.65
C LEU A 180 -0.52 -14.63 10.46
N LYS A 181 -1.45 -15.57 10.59
CA LYS A 181 -1.23 -16.86 11.27
C LYS A 181 -0.48 -17.90 10.41
N LYS A 182 -0.46 -17.71 9.10
CA LYS A 182 0.27 -18.56 8.14
C LYS A 182 1.68 -18.01 7.87
#